data_c4d8856a0389f7a2bbb8420b215e1939
#
_entry.id   c4d8856a0389f7a2bbb8420b215e1939
#
_cell.length_a   1.000
_cell.length_b   1.000
_cell.length_c   1.000
_cell.angle_alpha   90.00
_cell.angle_beta   90.00
_cell.angle_gamma   90.00
#
_symmetry.space_group_name_H-M   'P 1'
#
loop_
_entity.id
_entity.type
_entity.pdbx_description
1 polymer ?
#
loop_
_entity_poly.entity_id
_entity_poly.type
_entity_poly.pdbx_seq_one_letter_code
_entity_poly.pdbx_strand_id
1 'polypeptide(L)'
;AGEVYGSAEIRDLSSWLISIGSNLTIQPIVEHPKSLQIADRLMEYSTVKHIVFGIHDFSKAMAYKITPKGWIDELETYFDMLTLEARIKGKGVIGGVEVMLTPHSLPSNCVEKKDIRRWLDLHGDEASKYVYSHALRESSMGLTGKQVITPNHINICKVAFTPSPNEIAKDVSILKAALEADALLSGAIRYE
;
A
#
# COMPACT_ATOMS: atom_id res chain seq x y z
N ALA A 1 -17.05 -16.52 -22.62
CA ALA A 1 -17.49 -15.42 -21.76
C ALA A 1 -16.24 -14.81 -21.16
N GLY A 2 -15.88 -13.62 -21.62
CA GLY A 2 -14.56 -13.08 -21.51
C GLY A 2 -14.01 -12.93 -20.11
N GLU A 3 -12.73 -13.15 -20.00
CA GLU A 3 -11.86 -12.65 -18.96
C GLU A 3 -11.73 -11.13 -19.14
N VAL A 4 -12.82 -10.43 -18.90
CA VAL A 4 -13.04 -9.04 -19.36
C VAL A 4 -12.27 -8.01 -18.51
N TYR A 5 -11.55 -8.42 -17.44
CA TYR A 5 -10.96 -7.48 -16.49
C TYR A 5 -9.48 -7.76 -16.18
N GLY A 6 -8.74 -8.21 -17.17
CA GLY A 6 -7.28 -8.19 -17.11
C GLY A 6 -6.58 -9.51 -16.75
N SER A 7 -7.30 -10.62 -16.46
CA SER A 7 -6.61 -11.86 -16.10
C SER A 7 -5.92 -12.53 -17.28
N ALA A 8 -6.48 -12.46 -18.48
CA ALA A 8 -5.85 -12.99 -19.70
C ALA A 8 -4.63 -12.16 -20.09
N GLU A 9 -4.75 -10.86 -20.08
CA GLU A 9 -3.65 -9.93 -20.38
C GLU A 9 -2.50 -10.08 -19.39
N ILE A 10 -2.80 -10.22 -18.10
CA ILE A 10 -1.76 -10.46 -17.08
C ILE A 10 -1.09 -11.82 -17.30
N ARG A 11 -1.84 -12.88 -17.62
CA ARG A 11 -1.30 -14.20 -17.95
C ARG A 11 -0.36 -14.10 -19.15
N ASP A 12 -0.81 -13.51 -20.24
CA ASP A 12 -0.07 -13.46 -21.49
C ASP A 12 1.19 -12.61 -21.34
N LEU A 13 1.10 -11.46 -20.67
CA LEU A 13 2.25 -10.61 -20.34
C LEU A 13 3.22 -11.33 -19.39
N SER A 14 2.72 -12.01 -18.36
CA SER A 14 3.53 -12.80 -17.44
C SER A 14 4.30 -13.88 -18.18
N SER A 15 3.62 -14.65 -19.03
CA SER A 15 4.22 -15.71 -19.84
C SER A 15 5.28 -15.16 -20.79
N TRP A 16 5.01 -14.02 -21.42
CA TRP A 16 5.98 -13.37 -22.28
C TRP A 16 7.22 -12.88 -21.51
N LEU A 17 7.06 -12.21 -20.38
CA LEU A 17 8.18 -11.76 -19.53
C LEU A 17 9.07 -12.93 -19.11
N ILE A 18 8.47 -14.05 -18.70
CA ILE A 18 9.19 -15.27 -18.32
C ILE A 18 9.95 -15.83 -19.53
N SER A 19 9.31 -15.88 -20.71
CA SER A 19 9.90 -16.45 -21.92
C SER A 19 11.15 -15.73 -22.40
N ILE A 20 11.24 -14.43 -22.14
CA ILE A 20 12.42 -13.61 -22.48
C ILE A 20 13.44 -13.47 -21.34
N GLY A 21 13.23 -14.20 -20.22
CA GLY A 21 14.10 -14.12 -19.04
C GLY A 21 14.12 -12.75 -18.35
N SER A 22 13.03 -11.99 -18.44
CA SER A 22 12.94 -10.65 -17.85
C SER A 22 12.75 -10.69 -16.34
N ASN A 23 13.43 -9.79 -15.64
CA ASN A 23 13.25 -9.54 -14.20
C ASN A 23 12.20 -8.47 -13.89
N LEU A 24 11.49 -7.95 -14.91
CA LEU A 24 10.44 -6.97 -14.70
C LEU A 24 9.24 -7.60 -13.98
N THR A 25 8.55 -6.76 -13.20
CA THR A 25 7.35 -7.16 -12.48
C THR A 25 6.13 -6.42 -13.00
N ILE A 26 4.99 -7.07 -12.90
CA ILE A 26 3.68 -6.51 -13.26
C ILE A 26 3.04 -5.98 -11.97
N GLN A 27 2.43 -4.81 -12.06
CA GLN A 27 1.62 -4.21 -10.99
C GLN A 27 0.21 -3.93 -11.53
N PRO A 28 -0.69 -4.93 -11.47
CA PRO A 28 -2.07 -4.74 -11.92
C PRO A 28 -2.78 -3.68 -11.07
N ILE A 29 -3.61 -2.85 -11.72
CA ILE A 29 -4.46 -1.88 -11.03
C ILE A 29 -5.86 -2.49 -10.89
N VAL A 30 -6.30 -2.66 -9.66
CA VAL A 30 -7.67 -3.06 -9.31
C VAL A 30 -8.50 -1.79 -9.16
N GLU A 31 -9.25 -1.44 -10.18
CA GLU A 31 -10.03 -0.19 -10.27
C GLU A 31 -11.50 -0.41 -10.65
N HIS A 32 -11.94 -1.66 -10.61
CA HIS A 32 -13.30 -2.04 -10.89
C HIS A 32 -13.73 -3.21 -9.98
N PRO A 33 -14.99 -3.29 -9.52
CA PRO A 33 -15.46 -4.38 -8.65
C PRO A 33 -15.20 -5.79 -9.20
N LYS A 34 -15.28 -5.96 -10.51
CA LYS A 34 -14.96 -7.26 -11.15
C LYS A 34 -13.48 -7.61 -11.08
N SER A 35 -12.58 -6.62 -11.15
CA SER A 35 -11.14 -6.86 -10.96
C SER A 35 -10.85 -7.27 -9.52
N LEU A 36 -11.60 -6.73 -8.56
CA LEU A 36 -11.50 -7.14 -7.16
C LEU A 36 -11.88 -8.62 -6.97
N GLN A 37 -12.94 -9.09 -7.65
CA GLN A 37 -13.39 -10.49 -7.59
C GLN A 37 -12.36 -11.50 -8.11
N ILE A 38 -11.42 -11.07 -8.92
CA ILE A 38 -10.35 -11.93 -9.48
C ILE A 38 -8.95 -11.55 -8.98
N ALA A 39 -8.87 -10.70 -7.95
CA ALA A 39 -7.58 -10.22 -7.43
C ALA A 39 -6.70 -11.38 -6.95
N ASP A 40 -7.28 -12.41 -6.34
CA ASP A 40 -6.62 -13.65 -5.94
C ASP A 40 -5.88 -14.30 -7.12
N ARG A 41 -6.54 -14.41 -8.29
CA ARG A 41 -5.98 -14.99 -9.52
C ARG A 41 -4.89 -14.11 -10.11
N LEU A 42 -5.05 -12.77 -10.08
CA LEU A 42 -4.02 -11.85 -10.56
C LEU A 42 -2.73 -12.00 -9.75
N MET A 43 -2.85 -12.31 -8.46
CA MET A 43 -1.73 -12.49 -7.55
C MET A 43 -1.08 -13.89 -7.62
N GLU A 44 -1.61 -14.83 -8.36
CA GLU A 44 -0.97 -16.15 -8.56
C GLU A 44 0.30 -16.08 -9.41
N TYR A 45 0.39 -15.10 -10.32
CA TYR A 45 1.54 -14.99 -11.21
C TYR A 45 2.80 -14.56 -10.48
N SER A 46 3.91 -15.25 -10.71
CA SER A 46 5.21 -14.97 -10.08
C SER A 46 5.77 -13.58 -10.43
N THR A 47 5.40 -13.07 -11.61
CA THR A 47 5.76 -11.72 -12.07
C THR A 47 4.99 -10.61 -11.38
N VAL A 48 3.84 -10.90 -10.77
CA VAL A 48 3.08 -9.94 -9.97
C VAL A 48 3.66 -9.91 -8.55
N LYS A 49 4.17 -8.76 -8.11
CA LYS A 49 4.70 -8.56 -6.75
C LYS A 49 3.77 -7.71 -5.90
N HIS A 50 3.06 -6.78 -6.52
CA HIS A 50 2.12 -5.89 -5.87
C HIS A 50 0.86 -5.75 -6.71
N ILE A 51 -0.26 -5.51 -6.04
CA ILE A 51 -1.48 -4.99 -6.65
C ILE A 51 -1.63 -3.54 -6.26
N VAL A 52 -2.11 -2.73 -7.19
CA VAL A 52 -2.42 -1.32 -6.97
C VAL A 52 -3.93 -1.16 -6.83
N PHE A 53 -4.40 -0.45 -5.82
CA PHE A 53 -5.82 -0.16 -5.71
C PHE A 53 -6.15 1.20 -6.32
N GLY A 54 -6.86 1.20 -7.45
CA GLY A 54 -7.30 2.40 -8.16
C GLY A 54 -8.59 2.95 -7.56
N ILE A 55 -8.50 3.62 -6.41
CA ILE A 55 -9.63 4.02 -5.57
C ILE A 55 -10.66 4.91 -6.27
N HIS A 56 -10.22 5.80 -7.18
CA HIS A 56 -11.10 6.75 -7.84
C HIS A 56 -12.02 6.08 -8.87
N ASP A 57 -11.45 5.28 -9.76
CA ASP A 57 -12.24 4.56 -10.77
C ASP A 57 -13.06 3.44 -10.12
N PHE A 58 -12.53 2.78 -9.09
CA PHE A 58 -13.29 1.83 -8.30
C PHE A 58 -14.52 2.49 -7.64
N SER A 59 -14.33 3.65 -6.99
CA SER A 59 -15.44 4.39 -6.37
C SER A 59 -16.47 4.83 -7.39
N LYS A 60 -16.04 5.28 -8.57
CA LYS A 60 -16.93 5.62 -9.68
C LYS A 60 -17.74 4.40 -10.12
N ALA A 61 -17.11 3.25 -10.29
CA ALA A 61 -17.78 2.00 -10.66
C ALA A 61 -18.78 1.51 -9.61
N MET A 62 -18.53 1.81 -8.33
CA MET A 62 -19.42 1.53 -7.20
C MET A 62 -20.48 2.61 -6.97
N ALA A 63 -20.48 3.68 -7.75
CA ALA A 63 -21.31 4.88 -7.55
C ALA A 63 -21.10 5.54 -6.17
N TYR A 64 -19.92 5.39 -5.58
CA TYR A 64 -19.55 6.09 -4.34
C TYR A 64 -19.21 7.54 -4.61
N LYS A 65 -19.60 8.42 -3.70
CA LYS A 65 -19.25 9.83 -3.75
C LYS A 65 -17.94 10.05 -3.00
N ILE A 66 -16.83 10.13 -3.72
CA ILE A 66 -15.58 10.60 -3.13
C ILE A 66 -15.70 12.08 -2.85
N THR A 67 -15.44 12.49 -1.61
CA THR A 67 -15.36 13.91 -1.26
C THR A 67 -13.95 14.44 -1.59
N PRO A 68 -13.78 15.75 -1.79
CA PRO A 68 -12.45 16.36 -1.94
C PRO A 68 -11.52 16.12 -0.73
N LYS A 69 -12.08 15.83 0.42
CA LYS A 69 -11.35 15.47 1.64
C LYS A 69 -10.91 14.00 1.66
N GLY A 70 -11.13 13.29 0.57
CA GLY A 70 -10.53 12.01 0.28
C GLY A 70 -11.34 10.83 0.67
N TRP A 71 -10.59 9.82 0.86
CA TRP A 71 -10.87 8.46 1.18
C TRP A 71 -11.91 8.24 2.20
N ILE A 72 -12.66 7.40 1.92
CA ILE A 72 -13.86 7.11 2.60
C ILE A 72 -13.68 5.82 3.39
N ASP A 73 -14.24 5.84 4.56
CA ASP A 73 -14.30 4.65 5.42
C ASP A 73 -14.91 3.45 4.65
N GLU A 74 -15.78 3.72 3.68
CA GLU A 74 -16.37 2.71 2.80
C GLU A 74 -15.36 1.92 1.95
N LEU A 75 -14.19 2.49 1.69
CA LEU A 75 -13.13 1.78 0.95
C LEU A 75 -12.25 0.89 1.82
N GLU A 76 -12.27 1.05 3.14
CA GLU A 76 -11.44 0.25 4.06
C GLU A 76 -11.66 -1.24 3.90
N THR A 77 -12.90 -1.66 3.81
CA THR A 77 -13.24 -3.08 3.61
C THR A 77 -12.55 -3.65 2.37
N TYR A 78 -12.46 -2.89 1.29
CA TYR A 78 -11.80 -3.34 0.07
C TYR A 78 -10.29 -3.34 0.18
N PHE A 79 -9.70 -2.40 0.91
CA PHE A 79 -8.29 -2.43 1.26
C PHE A 79 -7.95 -3.65 2.10
N ASP A 80 -8.76 -3.96 3.11
CA ASP A 80 -8.58 -5.14 3.96
C ASP A 80 -8.68 -6.43 3.14
N MET A 81 -9.67 -6.54 2.26
CA MET A 81 -9.82 -7.69 1.36
C MET A 81 -8.59 -7.87 0.48
N LEU A 82 -8.13 -6.80 -0.19
CA LEU A 82 -6.94 -6.86 -1.06
C LEU A 82 -5.67 -7.18 -0.26
N THR A 83 -5.54 -6.61 0.94
CA THR A 83 -4.38 -6.84 1.80
C THR A 83 -4.35 -8.29 2.29
N LEU A 84 -5.50 -8.83 2.69
CA LEU A 84 -5.63 -10.23 3.10
C LEU A 84 -5.19 -11.18 1.96
N GLU A 85 -5.78 -11.01 0.77
CA GLU A 85 -5.44 -11.84 -0.40
C GLU A 85 -3.96 -11.71 -0.79
N ALA A 86 -3.43 -10.49 -0.78
CA ALA A 86 -2.02 -10.26 -1.07
C ALA A 86 -1.10 -10.95 -0.05
N ARG A 87 -1.41 -10.89 1.23
CA ARG A 87 -0.63 -11.54 2.30
C ARG A 87 -0.66 -13.07 2.19
N ILE A 88 -1.82 -13.67 1.88
CA ILE A 88 -1.94 -15.10 1.62
C ILE A 88 -1.00 -15.55 0.49
N LYS A 89 -0.83 -14.72 -0.54
CA LYS A 89 0.03 -14.99 -1.71
C LYS A 89 1.48 -14.48 -1.56
N GLY A 90 1.86 -13.91 -0.42
CA GLY A 90 3.19 -13.31 -0.22
C GLY A 90 3.43 -12.07 -1.08
N LYS A 91 2.38 -11.31 -1.40
CA LYS A 91 2.42 -10.10 -2.24
C LYS A 91 2.16 -8.85 -1.40
N GLY A 92 2.27 -7.68 -2.04
CA GLY A 92 1.95 -6.40 -1.43
C GLY A 92 0.76 -5.69 -2.10
N VAL A 93 0.23 -4.71 -1.39
CA VAL A 93 -0.80 -3.79 -1.91
C VAL A 93 -0.24 -2.38 -1.88
N ILE A 94 -0.44 -1.66 -2.99
CA ILE A 94 -0.12 -0.23 -3.10
C ILE A 94 -1.44 0.54 -3.06
N GLY A 95 -1.53 1.49 -2.14
CA GLY A 95 -2.70 2.32 -1.96
C GLY A 95 -2.93 3.35 -3.07
N GLY A 96 -4.08 3.98 -3.03
CA GLY A 96 -4.51 4.92 -4.05
C GLY A 96 -3.83 6.29 -3.98
N VAL A 97 -4.03 7.08 -5.04
CA VAL A 97 -3.54 8.46 -5.09
C VAL A 97 -4.44 9.40 -4.30
N GLU A 98 -3.84 10.45 -3.75
CA GLU A 98 -4.58 11.61 -3.27
C GLU A 98 -4.69 12.66 -4.38
N VAL A 99 -5.90 13.18 -4.58
CA VAL A 99 -6.15 14.21 -5.60
C VAL A 99 -5.90 15.62 -5.10
N MET A 100 -5.84 15.82 -3.78
CA MET A 100 -5.47 17.11 -3.21
C MET A 100 -3.98 17.37 -3.40
N LEU A 101 -3.65 18.37 -4.19
CA LEU A 101 -2.26 18.74 -4.45
C LEU A 101 -1.70 19.54 -3.28
N THR A 102 -0.57 19.10 -2.76
CA THR A 102 0.16 19.84 -1.72
C THR A 102 1.00 20.93 -2.37
N PRO A 103 0.93 22.18 -1.87
CA PRO A 103 1.65 23.30 -2.47
C PRO A 103 3.17 23.21 -2.23
N HIS A 104 3.59 22.52 -1.19
CA HIS A 104 4.97 22.45 -0.76
C HIS A 104 5.45 21.00 -0.60
N SER A 105 6.72 20.78 -0.95
CA SER A 105 7.41 19.52 -0.62
C SER A 105 7.83 19.51 0.84
N LEU A 106 7.74 18.35 1.48
CA LEU A 106 8.35 18.15 2.79
C LEU A 106 9.87 18.36 2.71
N PRO A 107 10.48 19.14 3.62
CA PRO A 107 11.92 19.30 3.66
C PRO A 107 12.67 17.96 3.78
N SER A 108 13.83 17.86 3.12
CA SER A 108 14.61 16.62 3.07
C SER A 108 15.15 16.16 4.43
N ASN A 109 15.24 17.06 5.40
CA ASN A 109 15.63 16.73 6.77
C ASN A 109 14.48 16.20 7.65
N CYS A 110 13.25 16.22 7.17
CA CYS A 110 12.11 15.57 7.83
C CYS A 110 12.12 14.08 7.46
N VAL A 111 12.81 13.27 8.25
CA VAL A 111 13.02 11.84 7.96
C VAL A 111 12.24 10.91 8.89
N GLU A 112 11.77 11.42 10.04
CA GLU A 112 10.99 10.66 11.01
C GLU A 112 9.55 11.18 11.12
N LYS A 113 8.64 10.32 11.59
CA LYS A 113 7.22 10.67 11.81
C LYS A 113 7.03 11.87 12.74
N LYS A 114 7.92 12.07 13.73
CA LYS A 114 7.90 13.24 14.62
C LYS A 114 8.24 14.54 13.89
N ASP A 115 9.19 14.49 12.94
CA ASP A 115 9.63 15.67 12.18
C ASP A 115 8.53 16.16 11.26
N ILE A 116 7.86 15.23 10.55
CA ILE A 116 6.76 15.60 9.68
C ILE A 116 5.58 16.15 10.45
N ARG A 117 5.24 15.59 11.62
CA ARG A 117 4.18 16.14 12.49
C ARG A 117 4.47 17.58 12.86
N ARG A 118 5.69 17.84 13.37
CA ARG A 118 6.12 19.19 13.73
C ARG A 118 6.07 20.14 12.53
N TRP A 119 6.50 19.69 11.36
CA TRP A 119 6.46 20.51 10.15
C TRP A 119 5.01 20.81 9.74
N LEU A 120 4.13 19.82 9.78
CA LEU A 120 2.72 19.99 9.46
C LEU A 120 2.00 20.92 10.42
N ASP A 121 2.37 20.93 11.71
CA ASP A 121 1.82 21.83 12.71
C ASP A 121 2.22 23.30 12.44
N LEU A 122 3.45 23.52 11.95
CA LEU A 122 3.99 24.87 11.72
C LEU A 122 3.71 25.42 10.32
N HIS A 123 3.68 24.55 9.31
CA HIS A 123 3.71 24.95 7.90
C HIS A 123 2.70 24.17 7.04
N GLY A 124 2.08 23.13 7.61
CA GLY A 124 1.25 22.20 6.85
C GLY A 124 -0.10 22.81 6.49
N ASP A 125 -0.36 22.82 5.19
CA ASP A 125 -1.69 23.05 4.65
C ASP A 125 -2.61 21.83 4.85
N GLU A 126 -3.90 22.00 4.58
CA GLU A 126 -4.90 20.94 4.74
C GLU A 126 -4.59 19.73 3.87
N ALA A 127 -4.16 19.93 2.63
CA ALA A 127 -3.83 18.85 1.71
C ALA A 127 -2.66 18.00 2.21
N SER A 128 -1.58 18.63 2.68
CA SER A 128 -0.43 17.93 3.26
C SER A 128 -0.81 17.09 4.47
N LYS A 129 -1.68 17.61 5.34
CA LYS A 129 -2.21 16.88 6.51
C LYS A 129 -3.02 15.66 6.09
N TYR A 130 -3.87 15.79 5.07
CA TYR A 130 -4.64 14.66 4.53
C TYR A 130 -3.74 13.60 3.93
N VAL A 131 -2.82 13.98 3.03
CA VAL A 131 -1.89 13.03 2.41
C VAL A 131 -1.15 12.24 3.47
N TYR A 132 -0.67 12.91 4.53
CA TYR A 132 0.05 12.23 5.61
C TYR A 132 -0.84 11.31 6.42
N SER A 133 -2.03 11.75 6.82
CA SER A 133 -2.95 10.95 7.64
C SER A 133 -3.40 9.69 6.89
N HIS A 134 -3.71 9.82 5.61
CA HIS A 134 -4.10 8.68 4.78
C HIS A 134 -2.93 7.72 4.54
N ALA A 135 -1.73 8.23 4.25
CA ALA A 135 -0.55 7.40 4.11
C ALA A 135 -0.21 6.63 5.39
N LEU A 136 -0.36 7.25 6.58
CA LEU A 136 -0.21 6.56 7.86
C LEU A 136 -1.26 5.47 8.06
N ARG A 137 -2.53 5.75 7.71
CA ARG A 137 -3.62 4.79 7.84
C ARG A 137 -3.38 3.59 6.94
N GLU A 138 -3.08 3.81 5.65
CA GLU A 138 -2.72 2.74 4.71
C GLU A 138 -1.54 1.91 5.20
N SER A 139 -0.48 2.56 5.71
CA SER A 139 0.66 1.88 6.31
C SER A 139 0.25 1.01 7.50
N SER A 140 -0.65 1.50 8.37
CA SER A 140 -1.15 0.75 9.53
C SER A 140 -2.04 -0.43 9.15
N MET A 141 -2.72 -0.36 8.01
CA MET A 141 -3.51 -1.46 7.43
C MET A 141 -2.64 -2.53 6.75
N GLY A 142 -1.33 -2.36 6.75
CA GLY A 142 -0.39 -3.32 6.18
C GLY A 142 -0.14 -3.18 4.68
N LEU A 143 -0.53 -2.06 4.07
CA LEU A 143 -0.15 -1.77 2.69
C LEU A 143 1.37 -1.57 2.60
N THR A 144 1.93 -1.82 1.44
CA THR A 144 3.38 -1.77 1.19
C THR A 144 3.85 -0.47 0.55
N GLY A 145 2.92 0.39 0.17
CA GLY A 145 3.21 1.68 -0.45
C GLY A 145 1.94 2.43 -0.82
N LYS A 146 2.13 3.59 -1.43
CA LYS A 146 1.05 4.47 -1.87
C LYS A 146 1.40 5.10 -3.22
N GLN A 147 0.43 5.19 -4.11
CA GLN A 147 0.58 5.97 -5.34
C GLN A 147 0.66 7.47 -5.02
N VAL A 148 1.46 8.19 -5.78
CA VAL A 148 1.59 9.64 -5.69
C VAL A 148 1.36 10.28 -7.05
N ILE A 149 0.62 11.40 -7.08
CA ILE A 149 0.30 12.14 -8.30
C ILE A 149 1.21 13.35 -8.51
N THR A 150 1.90 13.78 -7.46
CA THR A 150 2.81 14.93 -7.50
C THR A 150 4.10 14.62 -6.74
N PRO A 151 5.26 15.16 -7.16
CA PRO A 151 6.51 15.01 -6.43
C PRO A 151 6.44 15.47 -4.96
N ASN A 152 5.59 16.44 -4.64
CA ASN A 152 5.42 16.96 -3.29
C ASN A 152 4.89 15.89 -2.31
N HIS A 153 4.17 14.87 -2.78
CA HIS A 153 3.68 13.76 -1.95
C HIS A 153 4.77 12.74 -1.60
N ILE A 154 5.86 12.65 -2.38
CA ILE A 154 6.84 11.55 -2.26
C ILE A 154 7.42 11.46 -0.85
N ASN A 155 7.97 12.56 -0.33
CA ASN A 155 8.60 12.55 0.99
C ASN A 155 7.58 12.34 2.11
N ILE A 156 6.37 12.88 1.98
CA ILE A 156 5.28 12.68 2.95
C ILE A 156 4.94 11.18 3.03
N CYS A 157 4.69 10.55 1.90
CA CYS A 157 4.38 9.12 1.84
C CYS A 157 5.56 8.25 2.29
N LYS A 158 6.78 8.58 1.85
CA LYS A 158 7.98 7.86 2.26
C LYS A 158 8.14 7.83 3.78
N VAL A 159 7.99 8.97 4.47
CA VAL A 159 8.10 9.00 5.94
C VAL A 159 6.95 8.25 6.60
N ALA A 160 5.73 8.32 6.07
CA ALA A 160 4.58 7.58 6.61
C ALA A 160 4.78 6.05 6.57
N PHE A 161 5.37 5.53 5.49
CA PHE A 161 5.61 4.10 5.29
C PHE A 161 6.96 3.61 5.85
N THR A 162 7.85 4.52 6.29
CA THR A 162 9.14 4.12 6.88
C THR A 162 8.98 3.87 8.37
N PRO A 163 9.36 2.68 8.88
CA PRO A 163 9.38 2.42 10.31
C PRO A 163 10.35 3.36 11.03
N SER A 164 10.00 3.82 12.21
CA SER A 164 10.91 4.59 13.05
C SER A 164 12.04 3.70 13.60
N PRO A 165 13.19 4.27 13.98
CA PRO A 165 14.25 3.50 14.64
C PRO A 165 13.78 2.71 15.87
N ASN A 166 12.83 3.25 16.63
CA ASN A 166 12.27 2.57 17.79
C ASN A 166 11.38 1.37 17.39
N GLU A 167 10.56 1.52 16.34
CA GLU A 167 9.78 0.41 15.78
C GLU A 167 10.72 -0.70 15.30
N ILE A 168 11.77 -0.36 14.55
CA ILE A 168 12.78 -1.33 14.09
C ILE A 168 13.47 -2.03 15.25
N ALA A 169 13.92 -1.27 16.27
CA ALA A 169 14.59 -1.85 17.44
C ALA A 169 13.68 -2.82 18.20
N LYS A 170 12.40 -2.46 18.33
CA LYS A 170 11.39 -3.33 18.95
C LYS A 170 11.20 -4.62 18.13
N ASP A 171 11.02 -4.51 16.81
CA ASP A 171 10.81 -5.67 15.95
C ASP A 171 12.03 -6.60 15.95
N VAL A 172 13.23 -6.03 15.93
CA VAL A 172 14.48 -6.81 16.05
C VAL A 172 14.57 -7.55 17.41
N SER A 173 14.15 -6.91 18.51
CA SER A 173 14.16 -7.57 19.82
C SER A 173 13.13 -8.69 19.92
N ILE A 174 11.95 -8.52 19.32
CA ILE A 174 10.92 -9.57 19.21
C ILE A 174 11.45 -10.76 18.40
N LEU A 175 12.08 -10.50 17.24
CA LEU A 175 12.65 -11.55 16.40
C LEU A 175 13.76 -12.31 17.13
N LYS A 176 14.64 -11.62 17.87
CA LYS A 176 15.68 -12.28 18.70
C LYS A 176 15.06 -13.17 19.77
N ALA A 177 14.07 -12.65 20.52
CA ALA A 177 13.38 -13.44 21.54
C ALA A 177 12.66 -14.66 20.93
N ALA A 178 12.10 -14.51 19.71
CA ALA A 178 11.49 -15.61 18.99
C ALA A 178 12.48 -16.71 18.60
N LEU A 179 13.66 -16.33 18.12
CA LEU A 179 14.72 -17.28 17.74
C LEU A 179 15.29 -17.98 18.97
N GLU A 180 15.49 -17.26 20.07
CA GLU A 180 16.01 -17.83 21.34
C GLU A 180 15.02 -18.79 22.00
N ALA A 181 13.71 -18.51 21.90
CA ALA A 181 12.67 -19.35 22.50
C ALA A 181 12.28 -20.57 21.63
N ASP A 182 12.93 -20.76 20.49
CA ASP A 182 12.52 -21.77 19.48
C ASP A 182 11.01 -21.70 19.14
N ALA A 183 10.46 -20.48 19.25
CA ALA A 183 9.03 -20.20 19.25
C ALA A 183 8.40 -20.40 17.86
N LEU A 184 9.20 -20.60 16.83
CA LEU A 184 8.74 -21.02 15.50
C LEU A 184 8.02 -22.38 15.55
N LEU A 185 8.25 -23.18 16.60
CA LEU A 185 7.56 -24.45 16.84
C LEU A 185 6.40 -24.34 17.84
N SER A 186 6.36 -23.31 18.69
CA SER A 186 5.33 -23.17 19.74
C SER A 186 4.19 -22.19 19.39
N GLY A 187 4.36 -21.37 18.36
CA GLY A 187 3.34 -20.42 17.88
C GLY A 187 3.04 -19.25 18.83
N ALA A 188 3.71 -19.14 19.97
CA ALA A 188 3.51 -18.04 20.92
C ALA A 188 4.81 -17.59 21.56
N ILE A 189 5.03 -16.28 21.58
CA ILE A 189 6.18 -15.64 22.24
C ILE A 189 5.64 -14.70 23.31
N ARG A 190 6.18 -14.81 24.55
CA ARG A 190 5.97 -13.78 25.55
C ARG A 190 7.08 -12.74 25.41
N TYR A 191 6.70 -11.51 25.09
CA TYR A 191 7.57 -10.36 25.01
C TYR A 191 7.28 -9.43 26.20
N GLU A 192 8.29 -9.14 27.02
CA GLU A 192 8.23 -8.21 28.16
C GLU A 192 8.85 -6.85 27.80
#